data_04da20fc33a32338152f7ca3485464ee
#
_entry.id   04da20fc33a32338152f7ca3485464ee
#
_cell.length_a   1.000
_cell.length_b   1.000
_cell.length_c   1.000
_cell.angle_alpha   90.00
_cell.angle_beta   90.00
_cell.angle_gamma   90.00
#
_symmetry.space_group_name_H-M   'P 1'
#
loop_
_entity.id
_entity.type
_entity.pdbx_description
1 polymer ?
#
loop_
_entity_poly.entity_id
_entity_poly.type
_entity_poly.pdbx_seq_one_letter_code
_entity_poly.pdbx_strand_id
1 'polypeptide(L)'
;MKHYESYFYSTRDRDTRHAASAILDAVFPLLPRVSSVADVGCGVGVWLSVLREKGVETLQGFDGFWVEDGQLEIPVEMLKRVDLEQPLQWPVRYDLLLSLEVAEHLPPERAAGFVEDLTKASDYVLFSAAIPRQGGYHHVNERWQSFWAGLFAGRGYSPVDCVRPRFWNDDSIPCWYSQNMLLYVKDGAPLKHPPVYPMPLDVVHPAAYLGKVNHPDFRYGLSLAKRAILHKYFGKPF
;
A
#
# COMPACT_ATOMS: atom_id res chain seq x y z
N MET A 1 18.53 11.32 -18.26
CA MET A 1 17.27 10.80 -17.73
C MET A 1 17.37 9.34 -17.32
N LYS A 2 17.85 8.40 -18.15
CA LYS A 2 17.96 6.94 -17.80
C LYS A 2 18.83 6.60 -16.57
N HIS A 3 19.87 7.36 -16.25
CA HIS A 3 20.74 7.07 -15.08
C HIS A 3 20.14 7.47 -13.73
N TYR A 4 19.23 8.45 -13.71
CA TYR A 4 18.56 8.87 -12.48
C TYR A 4 17.48 7.86 -12.06
N GLU A 5 16.80 7.25 -13.02
CA GLU A 5 15.80 6.21 -12.79
C GLU A 5 16.41 4.95 -12.17
N SER A 6 17.56 4.46 -12.67
CA SER A 6 18.16 3.22 -12.16
C SER A 6 18.69 3.32 -10.71
N TYR A 7 19.26 4.47 -10.32
CA TYR A 7 19.74 4.70 -8.95
C TYR A 7 18.55 4.85 -7.97
N PHE A 8 17.50 5.53 -8.40
CA PHE A 8 16.28 5.71 -7.61
C PHE A 8 15.59 4.36 -7.31
N TYR A 9 15.49 3.49 -8.31
CA TYR A 9 14.93 2.14 -8.13
C TYR A 9 15.80 1.28 -7.22
N SER A 10 17.12 1.23 -7.40
CA SER A 10 18.00 0.36 -6.63
C SER A 10 18.04 0.67 -5.12
N THR A 11 17.97 1.93 -4.74
CA THR A 11 17.93 2.34 -3.32
C THR A 11 16.55 2.03 -2.72
N ARG A 12 15.49 2.33 -3.45
CA ARG A 12 14.11 2.07 -3.06
C ARG A 12 13.84 0.57 -2.90
N ASP A 13 14.40 -0.25 -3.77
CA ASP A 13 14.23 -1.72 -3.74
C ASP A 13 14.86 -2.33 -2.49
N ARG A 14 16.05 -1.87 -2.07
CA ARG A 14 16.69 -2.34 -0.84
C ARG A 14 15.89 -1.99 0.40
N ASP A 15 15.38 -0.76 0.50
CA ASP A 15 14.58 -0.31 1.63
C ASP A 15 13.22 -1.04 1.64
N THR A 16 12.63 -1.28 0.46
CA THR A 16 11.41 -2.06 0.31
C THR A 16 11.61 -3.52 0.73
N ARG A 17 12.73 -4.16 0.36
CA ARG A 17 13.04 -5.55 0.74
C ARG A 17 13.19 -5.70 2.25
N HIS A 18 13.90 -4.77 2.91
CA HIS A 18 14.03 -4.77 4.36
C HIS A 18 12.66 -4.60 5.04
N ALA A 19 11.87 -3.61 4.60
CA ALA A 19 10.53 -3.38 5.12
C ALA A 19 9.62 -4.59 4.91
N ALA A 20 9.62 -5.19 3.72
CA ALA A 20 8.85 -6.39 3.42
C ALA A 20 9.18 -7.53 4.39
N SER A 21 10.48 -7.81 4.62
CA SER A 21 10.89 -8.86 5.55
C SER A 21 10.41 -8.58 6.97
N ALA A 22 10.67 -7.38 7.50
CA ALA A 22 10.31 -7.01 8.87
C ALA A 22 8.79 -7.02 9.09
N ILE A 23 8.02 -6.49 8.13
CA ILE A 23 6.57 -6.42 8.23
C ILE A 23 5.94 -7.81 8.13
N LEU A 24 6.39 -8.66 7.21
CA LEU A 24 5.91 -10.04 7.11
C LEU A 24 6.22 -10.86 8.36
N ASP A 25 7.38 -10.64 9.01
CA ASP A 25 7.72 -11.25 10.30
C ASP A 25 6.81 -10.78 11.45
N ALA A 26 6.20 -9.60 11.31
CA ALA A 26 5.20 -9.12 12.26
C ALA A 26 3.79 -9.65 11.97
N VAL A 27 3.44 -9.84 10.70
CA VAL A 27 2.09 -10.23 10.26
C VAL A 27 1.88 -11.74 10.31
N PHE A 28 2.83 -12.54 9.82
CA PHE A 28 2.68 -14.00 9.72
C PHE A 28 2.34 -14.72 11.03
N PRO A 29 2.93 -14.36 12.19
CA PRO A 29 2.57 -15.00 13.46
C PRO A 29 1.10 -14.83 13.86
N LEU A 30 0.42 -13.81 13.33
CA LEU A 30 -0.98 -13.53 13.61
C LEU A 30 -1.93 -14.38 12.76
N LEU A 31 -1.46 -14.84 11.61
CA LEU A 31 -2.26 -15.56 10.62
C LEU A 31 -2.23 -17.08 10.87
N PRO A 32 -3.20 -17.84 10.34
CA PRO A 32 -3.01 -19.27 10.07
C PRO A 32 -1.76 -19.51 9.20
N ARG A 33 -1.48 -20.77 8.87
CA ARG A 33 -0.41 -21.06 7.91
C ARG A 33 -0.69 -20.32 6.58
N VAL A 34 0.28 -19.54 6.13
CA VAL A 34 0.25 -18.87 4.83
C VAL A 34 1.11 -19.66 3.85
N SER A 35 0.49 -20.33 2.90
CA SER A 35 1.14 -21.11 1.84
C SER A 35 0.92 -20.52 0.45
N SER A 36 -0.04 -19.61 0.31
CA SER A 36 -0.36 -18.96 -0.96
C SER A 36 -0.58 -17.45 -0.77
N VAL A 37 0.06 -16.62 -1.62
CA VAL A 37 -0.04 -15.16 -1.57
C VAL A 37 -0.23 -14.58 -2.96
N ALA A 38 -1.17 -13.65 -3.09
CA ALA A 38 -1.27 -12.75 -4.23
C ALA A 38 -0.79 -11.35 -3.86
N ASP A 39 -0.10 -10.67 -4.78
CA ASP A 39 0.32 -9.28 -4.64
C ASP A 39 -0.24 -8.46 -5.81
N VAL A 40 -1.17 -7.55 -5.51
CA VAL A 40 -1.88 -6.73 -6.50
C VAL A 40 -1.25 -5.34 -6.54
N GLY A 41 -0.67 -5.00 -7.69
CA GLY A 41 0.21 -3.86 -7.86
C GLY A 41 1.63 -4.19 -7.40
N CYS A 42 2.13 -5.39 -7.75
CA CYS A 42 3.38 -5.93 -7.22
C CYS A 42 4.64 -5.23 -7.73
N GLY A 43 4.53 -4.35 -8.74
CA GLY A 43 5.69 -3.74 -9.38
C GLY A 43 6.65 -4.80 -9.91
N VAL A 44 7.93 -4.63 -9.62
CA VAL A 44 8.98 -5.60 -10.00
C VAL A 44 9.00 -6.86 -9.13
N GLY A 45 8.11 -7.00 -8.14
CA GLY A 45 7.93 -8.21 -7.36
C GLY A 45 8.80 -8.33 -6.12
N VAL A 46 9.28 -7.22 -5.52
CA VAL A 46 10.14 -7.23 -4.32
C VAL A 46 9.49 -7.98 -3.16
N TRP A 47 8.21 -7.70 -2.85
CA TRP A 47 7.48 -8.37 -1.78
C TRP A 47 7.33 -9.88 -2.05
N LEU A 48 7.03 -10.25 -3.29
CA LEU A 48 6.92 -11.66 -3.70
C LEU A 48 8.28 -12.38 -3.62
N SER A 49 9.37 -11.71 -3.95
CA SER A 49 10.72 -12.25 -3.80
C SER A 49 11.03 -12.57 -2.34
N VAL A 50 10.71 -11.66 -1.41
CA VAL A 50 10.86 -11.88 0.04
C VAL A 50 9.95 -13.02 0.54
N LEU A 51 8.71 -13.09 0.07
CA LEU A 51 7.78 -14.18 0.41
C LEU A 51 8.32 -15.55 -0.03
N ARG A 52 8.94 -15.61 -1.22
CA ARG A 52 9.61 -16.82 -1.71
C ARG A 52 10.76 -17.23 -0.82
N GLU A 53 11.60 -16.29 -0.38
CA GLU A 53 12.69 -16.54 0.57
C GLU A 53 12.17 -17.04 1.93
N LYS A 54 10.98 -16.61 2.35
CA LYS A 54 10.30 -17.08 3.55
C LYS A 54 9.58 -18.44 3.38
N GLY A 55 9.67 -19.06 2.20
CA GLY A 55 9.16 -20.40 1.93
C GLY A 55 7.66 -20.46 1.61
N VAL A 56 7.05 -19.37 1.15
CA VAL A 56 5.68 -19.41 0.64
C VAL A 56 5.65 -20.15 -0.70
N GLU A 57 4.76 -21.16 -0.80
CA GLU A 57 4.78 -22.14 -1.87
C GLU A 57 4.16 -21.62 -3.17
N THR A 58 3.05 -20.89 -3.06
CA THR A 58 2.29 -20.36 -4.21
C THR A 58 2.28 -18.84 -4.19
N LEU A 59 2.86 -18.22 -5.20
CA LEU A 59 2.99 -16.78 -5.33
C LEU A 59 2.49 -16.32 -6.69
N GLN A 60 1.70 -15.24 -6.72
CA GLN A 60 1.22 -14.63 -7.94
C GLN A 60 1.22 -13.11 -7.81
N GLY A 61 1.94 -12.43 -8.69
CA GLY A 61 1.90 -10.99 -8.86
C GLY A 61 0.86 -10.58 -9.92
N PHE A 62 0.24 -9.43 -9.70
CA PHE A 62 -0.65 -8.78 -10.66
C PHE A 62 -0.20 -7.32 -10.81
N ASP A 63 0.15 -6.90 -12.02
CA ASP A 63 0.52 -5.52 -12.32
C ASP A 63 0.28 -5.17 -13.80
N GLY A 64 0.44 -3.89 -14.13
CA GLY A 64 0.24 -3.39 -15.49
C GLY A 64 1.33 -3.81 -16.48
N PHE A 65 1.09 -3.43 -17.73
CA PHE A 65 1.97 -3.76 -18.86
C PHE A 65 3.26 -2.92 -18.90
N TRP A 66 3.42 -1.93 -18.02
CA TRP A 66 4.61 -1.08 -17.91
C TRP A 66 5.78 -1.75 -17.17
N VAL A 67 5.54 -2.85 -16.46
CA VAL A 67 6.61 -3.60 -15.78
C VAL A 67 7.41 -4.39 -16.80
N GLU A 68 8.69 -4.10 -16.96
CA GLU A 68 9.59 -4.78 -17.90
C GLU A 68 10.12 -6.09 -17.31
N ASP A 69 10.16 -7.16 -18.12
CA ASP A 69 10.62 -8.49 -17.68
C ASP A 69 12.05 -8.46 -17.11
N GLY A 70 12.94 -7.64 -17.70
CA GLY A 70 14.32 -7.51 -17.26
C GLY A 70 14.53 -6.82 -15.91
N GLN A 71 13.47 -6.25 -15.32
CA GLN A 71 13.51 -5.58 -14.02
C GLN A 71 12.91 -6.44 -12.90
N LEU A 72 12.31 -7.60 -13.24
CA LEU A 72 11.62 -8.44 -12.27
C LEU A 72 12.60 -9.09 -11.29
N GLU A 73 12.26 -9.05 -9.99
CA GLU A 73 12.91 -9.80 -8.91
C GLU A 73 12.31 -11.20 -8.70
N ILE A 74 11.32 -11.54 -9.50
CA ILE A 74 10.61 -12.82 -9.51
C ILE A 74 10.64 -13.42 -10.92
N PRO A 75 10.48 -14.74 -11.06
CA PRO A 75 10.26 -15.38 -12.35
C PRO A 75 9.06 -14.75 -13.10
N VAL A 76 9.20 -14.55 -14.40
CA VAL A 76 8.18 -13.87 -15.24
C VAL A 76 6.82 -14.58 -15.20
N GLU A 77 6.82 -15.89 -15.05
CA GLU A 77 5.61 -16.71 -14.91
C GLU A 77 4.81 -16.43 -13.65
N MET A 78 5.42 -15.82 -12.64
CA MET A 78 4.74 -15.35 -11.42
C MET A 78 4.03 -14.02 -11.63
N LEU A 79 4.29 -13.29 -12.71
CA LEU A 79 3.62 -12.02 -13.02
C LEU A 79 2.48 -12.22 -14.00
N LYS A 80 1.28 -11.86 -13.59
CA LYS A 80 0.12 -11.72 -14.49
C LYS A 80 -0.12 -10.25 -14.81
N ARG A 81 0.04 -9.88 -16.07
CA ARG A 81 -0.22 -8.52 -16.53
C ARG A 81 -1.71 -8.27 -16.65
N VAL A 82 -2.19 -7.26 -15.95
CA VAL A 82 -3.61 -6.88 -15.88
C VAL A 82 -3.76 -5.37 -15.87
N ASP A 83 -4.92 -4.89 -16.26
CA ASP A 83 -5.34 -3.52 -16.04
C ASP A 83 -6.11 -3.45 -14.71
N LEU A 84 -5.51 -2.82 -13.68
CA LEU A 84 -6.09 -2.70 -12.35
C LEU A 84 -7.28 -1.73 -12.30
N GLU A 85 -7.49 -0.91 -13.34
CA GLU A 85 -8.70 -0.10 -13.47
C GLU A 85 -9.92 -0.95 -13.81
N GLN A 86 -9.71 -2.18 -14.34
CA GLN A 86 -10.76 -3.13 -14.66
C GLN A 86 -10.98 -4.14 -13.52
N PRO A 87 -12.17 -4.76 -13.42
CA PRO A 87 -12.45 -5.81 -12.45
C PRO A 87 -11.50 -7.00 -12.57
N LEU A 88 -10.92 -7.43 -11.44
CA LEU A 88 -10.02 -8.58 -11.39
C LEU A 88 -10.80 -9.89 -11.39
N GLN A 89 -10.28 -10.86 -12.13
CA GLN A 89 -10.80 -12.23 -12.14
C GLN A 89 -9.84 -13.14 -11.37
N TRP A 90 -10.39 -13.87 -10.41
CA TRP A 90 -9.62 -14.72 -9.51
C TRP A 90 -9.80 -16.19 -9.90
N PRO A 91 -8.74 -16.88 -10.35
CA PRO A 91 -8.83 -18.32 -10.65
C PRO A 91 -8.91 -19.16 -9.36
N VAL A 92 -8.34 -18.66 -8.27
CA VAL A 92 -8.26 -19.29 -6.96
C VAL A 92 -8.34 -18.24 -5.85
N ARG A 93 -8.53 -18.68 -4.61
CA ARG A 93 -8.35 -17.83 -3.42
C ARG A 93 -6.96 -18.06 -2.84
N TYR A 94 -6.45 -17.04 -2.16
CA TYR A 94 -5.13 -17.04 -1.53
C TYR A 94 -5.26 -16.95 -0.01
N ASP A 95 -4.25 -17.46 0.73
CA ASP A 95 -4.21 -17.37 2.18
C ASP A 95 -3.98 -15.92 2.65
N LEU A 96 -3.26 -15.13 1.88
CA LEU A 96 -3.03 -13.70 2.12
C LEU A 96 -3.01 -12.96 0.78
N LEU A 97 -3.54 -11.74 0.76
CA LEU A 97 -3.43 -10.82 -0.37
C LEU A 97 -2.72 -9.56 0.07
N LEU A 98 -1.80 -9.08 -0.75
CA LEU A 98 -1.13 -7.78 -0.60
C LEU A 98 -1.68 -6.80 -1.65
N SER A 99 -1.85 -5.54 -1.25
CA SER A 99 -1.99 -4.40 -2.17
C SER A 99 -1.47 -3.15 -1.47
N LEU A 100 -0.26 -2.74 -1.83
CA LEU A 100 0.54 -1.81 -1.04
C LEU A 100 0.94 -0.59 -1.88
N GLU A 101 0.40 0.60 -1.51
CA GLU A 101 0.62 1.88 -2.22
C GLU A 101 0.21 1.76 -3.71
N VAL A 102 -1.02 1.32 -3.95
CA VAL A 102 -1.59 1.07 -5.30
C VAL A 102 -2.88 1.84 -5.52
N ALA A 103 -3.80 1.81 -4.56
CA ALA A 103 -5.17 2.30 -4.75
C ALA A 103 -5.25 3.82 -4.97
N GLU A 104 -4.22 4.57 -4.55
CA GLU A 104 -4.08 6.00 -4.82
C GLU A 104 -3.79 6.33 -6.29
N HIS A 105 -3.32 5.35 -7.07
CA HIS A 105 -3.08 5.49 -8.52
C HIS A 105 -4.32 5.18 -9.37
N LEU A 106 -5.32 4.54 -8.77
CA LEU A 106 -6.55 4.17 -9.47
C LEU A 106 -7.57 5.31 -9.44
N PRO A 107 -8.42 5.46 -10.47
CA PRO A 107 -9.50 6.44 -10.47
C PRO A 107 -10.39 6.32 -9.22
N PRO A 108 -10.87 7.43 -8.63
CA PRO A 108 -11.69 7.40 -7.42
C PRO A 108 -12.93 6.49 -7.52
N GLU A 109 -13.55 6.40 -8.69
CA GLU A 109 -14.71 5.55 -8.97
C GLU A 109 -14.39 4.06 -8.89
N ARG A 110 -13.11 3.69 -9.06
CA ARG A 110 -12.63 2.30 -8.97
C ARG A 110 -12.52 1.82 -7.53
N ALA A 111 -12.40 2.71 -6.55
CA ALA A 111 -12.06 2.38 -5.16
C ALA A 111 -12.93 1.27 -4.56
N ALA A 112 -14.26 1.39 -4.66
CA ALA A 112 -15.19 0.39 -4.10
C ALA A 112 -15.07 -0.98 -4.79
N GLY A 113 -14.99 -0.98 -6.13
CA GLY A 113 -14.81 -2.21 -6.92
C GLY A 113 -13.43 -2.83 -6.70
N PHE A 114 -12.38 -2.03 -6.49
CA PHE A 114 -11.04 -2.54 -6.18
C PHE A 114 -11.03 -3.29 -4.84
N VAL A 115 -11.57 -2.69 -3.77
CA VAL A 115 -11.71 -3.38 -2.48
C VAL A 115 -12.58 -4.63 -2.60
N GLU A 116 -13.66 -4.59 -3.40
CA GLU A 116 -14.47 -5.79 -3.67
C GLU A 116 -13.64 -6.91 -4.29
N ASP A 117 -12.81 -6.59 -5.28
CA ASP A 117 -11.96 -7.59 -5.92
C ASP A 117 -10.95 -8.19 -4.92
N LEU A 118 -10.27 -7.35 -4.11
CA LEU A 118 -9.32 -7.84 -3.11
C LEU A 118 -10.01 -8.80 -2.12
N THR A 119 -11.20 -8.46 -1.64
CA THR A 119 -11.94 -9.26 -0.64
C THR A 119 -12.51 -10.57 -1.21
N LYS A 120 -12.69 -10.69 -2.53
CA LYS A 120 -13.04 -11.95 -3.18
C LYS A 120 -11.89 -12.96 -3.16
N ALA A 121 -10.65 -12.48 -3.15
CA ALA A 121 -9.46 -13.30 -3.32
C ALA A 121 -8.90 -13.87 -2.01
N SER A 122 -9.09 -13.20 -0.87
CA SER A 122 -8.54 -13.66 0.41
C SER A 122 -9.41 -13.20 1.58
N ASP A 123 -9.37 -13.93 2.68
CA ASP A 123 -9.96 -13.50 3.95
C ASP A 123 -9.01 -12.59 4.77
N TYR A 124 -7.75 -12.43 4.30
CA TYR A 124 -6.74 -11.56 4.90
C TYR A 124 -6.11 -10.68 3.81
N VAL A 125 -6.23 -9.37 3.98
CA VAL A 125 -5.71 -8.39 3.01
C VAL A 125 -4.79 -7.42 3.75
N LEU A 126 -3.49 -7.46 3.46
CA LEU A 126 -2.54 -6.45 3.89
C LEU A 126 -2.58 -5.30 2.88
N PHE A 127 -3.05 -4.16 3.33
CA PHE A 127 -3.37 -3.04 2.46
C PHE A 127 -2.76 -1.73 2.95
N SER A 128 -2.25 -0.95 2.02
CA SER A 128 -1.90 0.46 2.25
C SER A 128 -2.22 1.31 1.02
N ALA A 129 -2.52 2.58 1.25
CA ALA A 129 -2.69 3.57 0.21
C ALA A 129 -2.36 4.97 0.74
N ALA A 130 -1.87 5.85 -0.12
CA ALA A 130 -1.45 7.19 0.23
C ALA A 130 -2.61 8.03 0.80
N ILE A 131 -2.33 8.73 1.90
CA ILE A 131 -3.26 9.69 2.51
C ILE A 131 -3.27 11.02 1.74
N PRO A 132 -4.31 11.85 1.93
CA PRO A 132 -4.41 13.15 1.29
C PRO A 132 -3.16 14.01 1.51
N ARG A 133 -2.59 14.51 0.44
CA ARG A 133 -1.35 15.32 0.39
C ARG A 133 -0.06 14.55 0.71
N GLN A 134 -0.08 13.22 0.75
CA GLN A 134 1.16 12.45 0.80
C GLN A 134 2.01 12.74 -0.43
N GLY A 135 1.37 12.89 -1.59
CA GLY A 135 2.03 13.16 -2.86
C GLY A 135 2.79 11.95 -3.37
N GLY A 136 3.02 11.96 -4.64
CA GLY A 136 3.65 10.89 -5.40
C GLY A 136 3.38 11.07 -6.88
N TYR A 137 3.98 10.24 -7.69
CA TYR A 137 3.77 10.26 -9.13
C TYR A 137 2.39 9.65 -9.45
N HIS A 138 1.54 10.37 -10.19
CA HIS A 138 0.19 9.92 -10.56
C HIS A 138 -0.74 9.52 -9.41
N HIS A 139 -0.63 10.16 -8.23
CA HIS A 139 -1.64 10.02 -7.19
C HIS A 139 -2.90 10.80 -7.59
N VAL A 140 -3.96 10.09 -7.92
CA VAL A 140 -5.26 10.65 -8.33
C VAL A 140 -6.36 10.40 -7.30
N ASN A 141 -6.12 9.52 -6.31
CA ASN A 141 -7.11 9.07 -5.34
C ASN A 141 -6.53 8.90 -3.94
N GLU A 142 -5.83 9.91 -3.45
CA GLU A 142 -5.37 9.92 -2.05
C GLU A 142 -6.57 10.00 -1.10
N ARG A 143 -6.68 9.06 -0.16
CA ARG A 143 -7.78 8.95 0.80
C ARG A 143 -7.27 8.64 2.20
N TRP A 144 -8.00 9.10 3.21
CA TRP A 144 -7.73 8.74 4.59
C TRP A 144 -7.90 7.23 4.83
N GLN A 145 -7.19 6.71 5.81
CA GLN A 145 -7.26 5.29 6.17
C GLN A 145 -8.70 4.87 6.53
N SER A 146 -9.46 5.76 7.18
CA SER A 146 -10.88 5.54 7.50
C SER A 146 -11.78 5.35 6.28
N PHE A 147 -11.48 5.99 5.15
CA PHE A 147 -12.21 5.78 3.89
C PHE A 147 -12.09 4.34 3.42
N TRP A 148 -10.85 3.83 3.36
CA TRP A 148 -10.60 2.44 2.97
C TRP A 148 -11.20 1.46 3.97
N ALA A 149 -11.03 1.72 5.29
CA ALA A 149 -11.66 0.90 6.33
C ALA A 149 -13.18 0.83 6.20
N GLY A 150 -13.84 1.92 5.80
CA GLY A 150 -15.27 1.93 5.50
C GLY A 150 -15.65 1.01 4.33
N LEU A 151 -14.86 1.01 3.26
CA LEU A 151 -15.09 0.11 2.11
C LEU A 151 -14.89 -1.35 2.48
N PHE A 152 -13.83 -1.67 3.24
CA PHE A 152 -13.59 -3.02 3.76
C PHE A 152 -14.68 -3.47 4.74
N ALA A 153 -15.13 -2.59 5.64
CA ALA A 153 -16.23 -2.89 6.57
C ALA A 153 -17.53 -3.22 5.84
N GLY A 154 -17.82 -2.51 4.74
CA GLY A 154 -18.96 -2.83 3.86
C GLY A 154 -18.89 -4.22 3.20
N ARG A 155 -17.74 -4.90 3.29
CA ARG A 155 -17.50 -6.28 2.80
C ARG A 155 -17.32 -7.29 3.93
N GLY A 156 -17.56 -6.89 5.19
CA GLY A 156 -17.41 -7.74 6.36
C GLY A 156 -15.95 -7.98 6.75
N TYR A 157 -15.10 -6.96 6.63
CA TYR A 157 -13.70 -7.00 7.05
C TYR A 157 -13.42 -5.90 8.08
N SER A 158 -12.69 -6.27 9.12
CA SER A 158 -12.27 -5.36 10.18
C SER A 158 -10.77 -5.08 10.10
N PRO A 159 -10.32 -3.82 10.32
CA PRO A 159 -8.90 -3.47 10.33
C PRO A 159 -8.22 -3.96 11.61
N VAL A 160 -7.04 -4.55 11.45
CA VAL A 160 -6.12 -4.96 12.52
C VAL A 160 -4.83 -4.17 12.37
N ASP A 161 -4.54 -3.31 13.34
CA ASP A 161 -3.37 -2.43 13.33
C ASP A 161 -2.16 -3.13 13.95
N CYS A 162 -1.55 -4.03 13.20
CA CYS A 162 -0.39 -4.81 13.63
C CYS A 162 0.95 -4.27 13.12
N VAL A 163 0.93 -3.33 12.18
CA VAL A 163 2.12 -2.78 11.54
C VAL A 163 2.48 -1.42 12.12
N ARG A 164 1.53 -0.47 12.10
CA ARG A 164 1.79 0.92 12.45
C ARG A 164 2.39 1.10 13.85
N PRO A 165 1.82 0.56 14.94
CA PRO A 165 2.39 0.74 16.28
C PRO A 165 3.77 0.11 16.45
N ARG A 166 4.07 -0.96 15.70
CA ARG A 166 5.33 -1.69 15.79
C ARG A 166 6.48 -0.94 15.12
N PHE A 167 6.20 -0.29 13.99
CA PHE A 167 7.21 0.34 13.14
C PHE A 167 7.13 1.87 13.11
N TRP A 168 6.30 2.48 13.94
CA TRP A 168 6.09 3.93 13.97
C TRP A 168 7.37 4.75 14.19
N ASN A 169 8.28 4.24 15.02
CA ASN A 169 9.53 4.90 15.36
C ASN A 169 10.74 4.18 14.76
N ASP A 170 10.56 3.34 13.75
CA ASP A 170 11.62 2.60 13.09
C ASP A 170 11.98 3.29 11.77
N ASP A 171 13.06 4.09 11.80
CA ASP A 171 13.54 4.84 10.63
C ASP A 171 14.05 3.93 9.49
N SER A 172 14.25 2.63 9.75
CA SER A 172 14.59 1.66 8.70
C SER A 172 13.40 1.22 7.86
N ILE A 173 12.18 1.51 8.31
CA ILE A 173 10.94 1.24 7.58
C ILE A 173 10.44 2.55 6.95
N PRO A 174 10.23 2.60 5.64
CA PRO A 174 9.66 3.77 4.98
C PRO A 174 8.38 4.25 5.65
N CYS A 175 8.32 5.52 5.98
CA CYS A 175 7.24 6.10 6.81
C CYS A 175 5.83 5.94 6.20
N TRP A 176 5.71 5.77 4.88
CA TRP A 176 4.42 5.47 4.25
C TRP A 176 3.89 4.09 4.63
N TYR A 177 4.74 3.07 4.85
CA TYR A 177 4.28 1.76 5.35
C TYR A 177 3.85 1.85 6.81
N SER A 178 4.68 2.47 7.68
CA SER A 178 4.35 2.65 9.10
C SER A 178 3.19 3.62 9.33
N GLN A 179 2.76 4.39 8.32
CA GLN A 179 1.61 5.28 8.37
C GLN A 179 0.33 4.64 7.85
N ASN A 180 0.41 3.96 6.69
CA ASN A 180 -0.76 3.62 5.89
C ASN A 180 -1.22 2.16 6.06
N MET A 181 -0.31 1.26 6.48
CA MET A 181 -0.54 -0.16 6.35
C MET A 181 -1.42 -0.72 7.46
N LEU A 182 -2.48 -1.41 7.07
CA LEU A 182 -3.39 -2.14 7.93
C LEU A 182 -3.63 -3.56 7.38
N LEU A 183 -3.79 -4.52 8.28
CA LEU A 183 -4.27 -5.85 7.93
C LEU A 183 -5.80 -5.86 8.04
N TYR A 184 -6.50 -6.06 6.94
CA TYR A 184 -7.94 -6.26 6.94
C TYR A 184 -8.25 -7.74 7.02
N VAL A 185 -9.05 -8.11 8.01
CA VAL A 185 -9.41 -9.50 8.32
C VAL A 185 -10.91 -9.67 8.18
N LYS A 186 -11.33 -10.69 7.45
CA LYS A 186 -12.74 -11.01 7.29
C LYS A 186 -13.36 -11.39 8.64
N ASP A 187 -14.53 -10.88 8.93
CA ASP A 187 -15.24 -11.14 10.17
C ASP A 187 -15.44 -12.65 10.37
N GLY A 188 -15.02 -13.15 11.54
CA GLY A 188 -15.04 -14.57 11.87
C GLY A 188 -13.84 -15.38 11.36
N ALA A 189 -12.94 -14.82 10.55
CA ALA A 189 -11.71 -15.51 10.17
C ALA A 189 -10.76 -15.62 11.37
N PRO A 190 -10.06 -16.77 11.55
CA PRO A 190 -9.20 -16.99 12.70
C PRO A 190 -7.98 -16.07 12.69
N LEU A 191 -7.73 -15.40 13.82
CA LEU A 191 -6.55 -14.56 14.03
C LEU A 191 -5.91 -14.93 15.36
N LYS A 192 -4.59 -15.18 15.35
CA LYS A 192 -3.83 -15.51 16.56
C LYS A 192 -3.37 -14.22 17.23
N HIS A 193 -3.69 -14.06 18.53
CA HIS A 193 -3.20 -12.94 19.35
C HIS A 193 -3.29 -11.57 18.68
N PRO A 194 -4.49 -11.12 18.25
CA PRO A 194 -4.61 -9.82 17.61
C PRO A 194 -4.11 -8.74 18.54
N PRO A 195 -3.22 -7.85 18.07
CA PRO A 195 -2.76 -6.74 18.88
C PRO A 195 -3.94 -5.81 19.17
N VAL A 196 -4.12 -5.46 20.44
CA VAL A 196 -5.10 -4.45 20.83
C VAL A 196 -4.36 -3.13 21.00
N TYR A 197 -4.21 -2.39 19.93
CA TYR A 197 -3.69 -1.03 19.96
C TYR A 197 -4.79 -0.06 19.57
N PRO A 198 -5.27 0.79 20.47
CA PRO A 198 -6.31 1.77 20.16
C PRO A 198 -5.69 3.00 19.45
N MET A 199 -5.10 2.79 18.28
CA MET A 199 -4.68 3.92 17.45
C MET A 199 -5.86 4.44 16.62
N PRO A 200 -5.96 5.75 16.42
CA PRO A 200 -6.88 6.32 15.44
C PRO A 200 -6.63 5.72 14.06
N LEU A 201 -7.69 5.54 13.28
CA LEU A 201 -7.52 5.09 11.88
C LEU A 201 -6.71 6.12 11.09
N ASP A 202 -7.15 7.38 11.14
CA ASP A 202 -6.52 8.47 10.40
C ASP A 202 -5.34 9.03 11.19
N VAL A 203 -4.15 8.81 10.67
CA VAL A 203 -2.89 9.27 11.25
C VAL A 203 -1.98 9.85 10.18
N VAL A 204 -1.13 10.77 10.58
CA VAL A 204 -0.03 11.31 9.76
C VAL A 204 1.28 11.06 10.50
N HIS A 205 2.20 10.36 9.84
CA HIS A 205 3.52 10.10 10.42
C HIS A 205 4.34 11.41 10.52
N PRO A 206 5.03 11.67 11.64
CA PRO A 206 5.82 12.90 11.80
C PRO A 206 6.83 13.12 10.68
N ALA A 207 7.53 12.09 10.22
CA ALA A 207 8.50 12.19 9.13
C ALA A 207 7.84 12.62 7.80
N ALA A 208 6.64 12.08 7.48
CA ALA A 208 5.89 12.47 6.29
C ALA A 208 5.42 13.94 6.39
N TYR A 209 4.94 14.36 7.55
CA TYR A 209 4.54 15.74 7.81
C TYR A 209 5.72 16.71 7.71
N LEU A 210 6.81 16.43 8.44
CA LEU A 210 8.00 17.29 8.45
C LEU A 210 8.69 17.36 7.09
N GLY A 211 8.71 16.27 6.35
CA GLY A 211 9.20 16.26 4.97
C GLY A 211 8.46 17.28 4.08
N LYS A 212 7.13 17.39 4.25
CA LYS A 212 6.32 18.38 3.51
C LYS A 212 6.52 19.81 3.99
N VAL A 213 6.68 20.02 5.29
CA VAL A 213 6.84 21.35 5.88
C VAL A 213 8.26 21.91 5.64
N ASN A 214 9.28 21.07 5.82
CA ASN A 214 10.69 21.51 5.74
C ASN A 214 11.21 21.58 4.29
N HIS A 215 10.64 20.78 3.39
CA HIS A 215 11.01 20.72 1.98
C HIS A 215 9.76 20.87 1.09
N PRO A 216 9.07 22.04 1.12
CA PRO A 216 7.93 22.24 0.25
C PRO A 216 8.43 22.16 -1.18
N ASP A 217 7.85 21.27 -1.98
CA ASP A 217 8.04 21.26 -3.42
C ASP A 217 7.73 22.67 -3.96
N PHE A 218 8.55 23.18 -4.88
CA PHE A 218 8.37 24.49 -5.49
C PHE A 218 6.96 24.67 -6.08
N ARG A 219 6.41 23.61 -6.70
CA ARG A 219 5.04 23.60 -7.22
C ARG A 219 4.00 23.70 -6.09
N TYR A 220 4.24 23.04 -4.97
CA TYR A 220 3.40 23.12 -3.79
C TYR A 220 3.48 24.52 -3.17
N GLY A 221 4.68 25.09 -3.04
CA GLY A 221 4.88 26.47 -2.58
C GLY A 221 4.16 27.49 -3.45
N LEU A 222 4.25 27.38 -4.78
CA LEU A 222 3.50 28.22 -5.74
C LEU A 222 1.98 28.02 -5.59
N SER A 223 1.50 26.80 -5.40
CA SER A 223 0.08 26.51 -5.18
C SER A 223 -0.45 27.16 -3.89
N LEU A 224 0.31 27.07 -2.79
CA LEU A 224 -0.03 27.74 -1.53
C LEU A 224 -0.05 29.25 -1.67
N ALA A 225 0.96 29.84 -2.30
CA ALA A 225 1.00 31.27 -2.58
C ALA A 225 -0.21 31.73 -3.42
N LYS A 226 -0.55 30.98 -4.48
CA LYS A 226 -1.73 31.25 -5.31
C LYS A 226 -3.02 31.17 -4.51
N ARG A 227 -3.19 30.16 -3.65
CA ARG A 227 -4.38 30.00 -2.78
C ARG A 227 -4.46 31.12 -1.76
N ALA A 228 -3.36 31.49 -1.11
CA ALA A 228 -3.32 32.59 -0.16
C ALA A 228 -3.72 33.93 -0.81
N ILE A 229 -3.26 34.20 -2.03
CA ILE A 229 -3.63 35.36 -2.82
C ILE A 229 -5.12 35.33 -3.15
N LEU A 230 -5.63 34.20 -3.64
CA LEU A 230 -7.05 34.05 -3.99
C LEU A 230 -7.97 34.20 -2.77
N HIS A 231 -7.55 33.65 -1.61
CA HIS A 231 -8.29 33.83 -0.36
C HIS A 231 -8.28 35.29 0.09
N LYS A 232 -7.10 35.92 0.13
CA LYS A 232 -6.94 37.31 0.61
C LYS A 232 -7.65 38.33 -0.24
N TYR A 233 -7.63 38.19 -1.57
CA TYR A 233 -8.13 39.21 -2.49
C TYR A 233 -9.47 38.85 -3.13
N PHE A 234 -9.90 37.61 -3.13
CA PHE A 234 -11.11 37.17 -3.84
C PHE A 234 -12.05 36.33 -2.94
N GLY A 235 -11.76 36.19 -1.65
CA GLY A 235 -12.64 35.50 -0.69
C GLY A 235 -12.91 34.01 -0.99
N LYS A 236 -12.09 33.38 -1.85
CA LYS A 236 -12.26 31.95 -2.16
C LYS A 236 -11.77 31.09 -0.99
N PRO A 237 -12.47 29.99 -0.63
CA PRO A 237 -12.06 29.09 0.46
C PRO A 237 -10.67 28.48 0.18
N PHE A 238 -9.94 28.18 1.28
CA PHE A 238 -8.61 27.57 1.27
C PHE A 238 -8.65 26.16 0.71
#